data_87850779714f2b40ffb9a9977e66d696
#
_entry.id   87850779714f2b40ffb9a9977e66d696
#
_cell.length_a   1.000
_cell.length_b   1.000
_cell.length_c   1.000
_cell.angle_alpha   90.00
_cell.angle_beta   90.00
_cell.angle_gamma   90.00
#
_symmetry.space_group_name_H-M   'P 1'
#
loop_
_entity.id
_entity.type
_entity.pdbx_description
1 polymer ?
#
loop_
_entity_poly.entity_id
_entity_poly.type
_entity_poly.pdbx_seq_one_letter_code
_entity_poly.pdbx_strand_id
1 'polypeptide(L)'
;EWGDNVDDWSSHNSPSRASRAWGETPMLIQAQGYANPSYPYTCYETLYQTTRQHIGGCLWHSFDHQRGYHPDPFYGGIMDAFRQPKYSYYMFQAQRSPQKSDLIAETGPMVYIAHAMTPFSPKDVTVYSNCDEVRLTVFKEGKQYHFKKEKREKGMPSPVITFKDAYDFMQDK
;
A
#
# COMPACT_ATOMS: atom_id res chain seq x y z
N GLU A 1 -7.40 -13.32 11.45
CA GLU A 1 -7.82 -12.10 10.75
C GLU A 1 -6.94 -10.93 11.14
N TRP A 2 -6.72 -10.01 10.22
CA TRP A 2 -5.95 -8.80 10.44
C TRP A 2 -6.43 -7.69 9.50
N GLY A 3 -6.00 -6.45 9.76
CA GLY A 3 -6.36 -5.30 8.92
C GLY A 3 -7.51 -4.46 9.45
N ASP A 4 -8.26 -4.91 10.45
CA ASP A 4 -9.42 -4.21 11.03
C ASP A 4 -9.07 -2.83 11.56
N ASN A 5 -7.83 -2.66 12.03
CA ASN A 5 -7.31 -1.41 12.54
C ASN A 5 -7.33 -0.28 11.49
N VAL A 6 -7.50 -0.59 10.23
CA VAL A 6 -7.61 0.40 9.15
C VAL A 6 -9.04 0.89 8.99
N ASP A 7 -10.04 0.07 9.32
CA ASP A 7 -11.44 0.43 9.32
C ASP A 7 -12.20 -0.23 10.49
N ASP A 8 -11.72 -0.02 11.69
CA ASP A 8 -12.34 -0.50 12.91
C ASP A 8 -13.67 0.22 13.19
N TRP A 9 -14.62 -0.52 13.74
CA TRP A 9 -15.91 -0.02 14.20
C TRP A 9 -15.79 1.15 15.18
N SER A 10 -14.85 1.06 16.11
CA SER A 10 -14.62 2.11 17.12
C SER A 10 -13.91 3.36 16.57
N SER A 11 -13.36 3.29 15.38
CA SER A 11 -12.53 4.34 14.79
C SER A 11 -13.30 5.40 14.01
N HIS A 12 -14.63 5.41 14.03
CA HIS A 12 -15.47 6.34 13.27
C HIS A 12 -15.11 7.81 13.44
N ASN A 13 -14.65 8.20 14.61
CA ASN A 13 -14.27 9.56 14.95
C ASN A 13 -12.74 9.73 15.08
N SER A 14 -11.96 8.70 14.74
CA SER A 14 -10.51 8.76 14.86
C SER A 14 -9.86 9.38 13.62
N PRO A 15 -8.63 9.91 13.74
CA PRO A 15 -7.87 10.37 12.59
C PRO A 15 -7.66 9.30 11.51
N SER A 16 -7.66 8.02 11.87
CA SER A 16 -7.55 6.90 10.95
C SER A 16 -8.77 6.78 10.01
N ARG A 17 -9.86 7.47 10.29
CA ARG A 17 -11.02 7.52 9.39
C ARG A 17 -10.66 8.02 8.00
N ALA A 18 -9.66 8.87 7.87
CA ALA A 18 -9.17 9.35 6.57
C ALA A 18 -8.70 8.21 5.66
N SER A 19 -8.28 7.08 6.21
CA SER A 19 -7.85 5.90 5.44
C SER A 19 -8.99 5.13 4.78
N ARG A 20 -10.22 5.40 5.16
CA ARG A 20 -11.41 4.70 4.65
C ARG A 20 -11.96 5.27 3.37
N ALA A 21 -11.73 6.56 3.14
CA ALA A 21 -12.24 7.26 1.98
C ALA A 21 -11.48 6.87 0.71
N TRP A 22 -12.08 7.16 -0.43
CA TRP A 22 -11.41 7.11 -1.72
C TRP A 22 -10.66 8.42 -1.97
N GLY A 23 -9.57 8.35 -2.68
CA GLY A 23 -8.68 9.48 -2.99
C GLY A 23 -7.23 9.17 -2.66
N GLU A 24 -6.30 9.99 -3.12
CA GLU A 24 -4.87 9.72 -3.02
C GLU A 24 -4.38 9.58 -1.56
N THR A 25 -4.62 10.59 -0.75
CA THR A 25 -4.16 10.56 0.65
C THR A 25 -4.80 9.44 1.48
N PRO A 26 -6.13 9.23 1.45
CA PRO A 26 -6.74 8.08 2.12
C PRO A 26 -6.19 6.74 1.66
N MET A 27 -5.98 6.55 0.37
CA MET A 27 -5.43 5.29 -0.17
C MET A 27 -3.98 5.05 0.25
N LEU A 28 -3.16 6.11 0.35
CA LEU A 28 -1.78 6.01 0.87
C LEU A 28 -1.79 5.63 2.36
N ILE A 29 -2.64 6.26 3.17
CA ILE A 29 -2.78 5.97 4.61
C ILE A 29 -3.24 4.52 4.80
N GLN A 30 -4.22 4.06 4.04
CA GLN A 30 -4.70 2.69 4.09
C GLN A 30 -3.59 1.69 3.75
N ALA A 31 -2.88 1.90 2.65
CA ALA A 31 -1.80 1.02 2.23
C ALA A 31 -0.67 0.98 3.27
N GLN A 32 -0.32 2.11 3.88
CA GLN A 32 0.65 2.17 4.97
C GLN A 32 0.14 1.46 6.22
N GLY A 33 -1.14 1.60 6.54
CA GLY A 33 -1.78 0.89 7.66
C GLY A 33 -1.71 -0.63 7.50
N TYR A 34 -1.93 -1.15 6.30
CA TYR A 34 -1.80 -2.57 6.00
C TYR A 34 -0.35 -3.05 5.93
N ALA A 35 0.56 -2.22 5.45
CA ALA A 35 1.98 -2.57 5.32
C ALA A 35 2.69 -2.56 6.67
N ASN A 36 2.82 -1.40 7.26
CA ASN A 36 3.55 -1.16 8.50
C ASN A 36 3.12 0.18 9.15
N PRO A 37 2.10 0.21 9.99
CA PRO A 37 1.67 1.43 10.67
C PRO A 37 2.70 1.88 11.72
N SER A 38 2.61 3.16 12.10
CA SER A 38 3.50 3.75 13.12
C SER A 38 3.20 3.28 14.54
N TYR A 39 2.14 2.53 14.77
CA TYR A 39 1.75 1.98 16.08
C TYR A 39 1.52 0.47 15.98
N PRO A 40 1.57 -0.27 17.11
CA PRO A 40 1.69 -1.72 17.12
C PRO A 40 0.38 -2.42 16.77
N TYR A 41 -0.09 -2.27 15.54
CA TYR A 41 -1.18 -3.09 15.01
C TYR A 41 -0.67 -4.30 14.25
N THR A 42 -1.53 -5.28 14.10
CA THR A 42 -1.27 -6.40 13.21
C THR A 42 -1.29 -5.90 11.76
N CYS A 43 -0.18 -6.06 11.08
CA CYS A 43 0.03 -5.64 9.70
C CYS A 43 0.92 -6.64 8.96
N TYR A 44 1.13 -6.43 7.68
CA TYR A 44 1.93 -7.34 6.85
C TYR A 44 3.36 -7.50 7.40
N GLU A 45 4.01 -6.40 7.76
CA GLU A 45 5.37 -6.43 8.31
C GLU A 45 5.46 -7.26 9.60
N THR A 46 4.55 -7.04 10.55
CA THR A 46 4.58 -7.77 11.83
C THR A 46 4.20 -9.24 11.69
N LEU A 47 3.29 -9.58 10.79
CA LEU A 47 2.92 -10.97 10.52
C LEU A 47 4.13 -11.81 10.13
N TYR A 48 5.01 -11.28 9.31
CA TYR A 48 6.19 -11.99 8.82
C TYR A 48 7.42 -11.84 9.74
N GLN A 49 7.34 -11.03 10.78
CA GLN A 49 8.37 -10.94 11.82
C GLN A 49 8.13 -11.90 12.99
N THR A 50 6.89 -12.38 13.15
CA THR A 50 6.50 -13.20 14.27
C THR A 50 6.96 -14.66 14.14
N THR A 51 6.49 -15.51 14.98
CA THR A 51 7.00 -16.87 15.19
C THR A 51 6.89 -17.78 13.96
N ARG A 52 7.68 -18.85 13.94
CA ARG A 52 7.62 -19.88 12.90
C ARG A 52 6.27 -20.60 12.79
N GLN A 53 5.44 -20.52 13.83
CA GLN A 53 4.09 -21.09 13.84
C GLN A 53 3.09 -20.27 13.03
N HIS A 54 3.41 -19.02 12.74
CA HIS A 54 2.56 -18.15 11.95
C HIS A 54 2.70 -18.48 10.46
N ILE A 55 1.67 -19.05 9.86
CA ILE A 55 1.69 -19.52 8.46
C ILE A 55 0.98 -18.58 7.49
N GLY A 56 0.41 -17.49 7.98
CA GLY A 56 -0.29 -16.50 7.17
C GLY A 56 -1.41 -15.80 7.90
N GLY A 57 -2.18 -15.03 7.18
CA GLY A 57 -3.32 -14.29 7.71
C GLY A 57 -4.38 -14.00 6.65
N CYS A 58 -5.58 -13.68 7.10
CA CYS A 58 -6.70 -13.31 6.24
C CYS A 58 -7.00 -11.84 6.47
N LEU A 59 -6.85 -11.05 5.42
CA LEU A 59 -7.19 -9.65 5.46
C LEU A 59 -8.71 -9.45 5.44
N TRP A 60 -9.23 -8.65 6.33
CA TRP A 60 -10.53 -8.05 6.23
C TRP A 60 -10.39 -6.62 5.70
N HIS A 61 -10.59 -6.32 4.41
CA HIS A 61 -11.40 -7.09 3.49
C HIS A 61 -10.93 -6.87 2.04
N SER A 62 -11.45 -7.67 1.09
CA SER A 62 -11.09 -7.52 -0.32
C SER A 62 -11.74 -6.32 -0.99
N PHE A 63 -13.00 -6.01 -0.64
CA PHE A 63 -13.80 -4.99 -1.30
C PHE A 63 -14.48 -4.05 -0.32
N ASP A 64 -14.61 -2.79 -0.71
CA ASP A 64 -15.54 -1.89 -0.03
C ASP A 64 -16.97 -2.40 -0.18
N HIS A 65 -17.76 -2.31 0.88
CA HIS A 65 -19.14 -2.80 0.87
C HIS A 65 -20.03 -2.06 1.86
N GLN A 66 -21.33 -2.09 1.60
CA GLN A 66 -22.33 -1.57 2.53
C GLN A 66 -22.48 -2.52 3.71
N ARG A 67 -22.44 -1.96 4.92
CA ARG A 67 -22.78 -2.67 6.15
C ARG A 67 -24.29 -2.64 6.39
N GLY A 68 -24.87 -3.78 6.72
CA GLY A 68 -26.32 -3.86 6.97
C GLY A 68 -26.76 -3.21 8.30
N TYR A 69 -25.85 -2.88 9.18
CA TYR A 69 -26.12 -2.43 10.55
C TYR A 69 -25.50 -1.06 10.87
N HIS A 70 -24.86 -0.43 9.91
CA HIS A 70 -24.20 0.87 10.10
C HIS A 70 -24.42 1.77 8.89
N PRO A 71 -24.64 3.09 9.10
CA PRO A 71 -24.89 4.03 8.01
C PRO A 71 -23.68 4.23 7.09
N ASP A 72 -22.45 4.15 7.64
CA ASP A 72 -21.24 4.31 6.86
C ASP A 72 -20.87 3.00 6.17
N PRO A 73 -20.51 3.02 4.88
CA PRO A 73 -19.92 1.86 4.21
C PRO A 73 -18.61 1.44 4.85
N PHE A 74 -18.21 0.19 4.64
CA PHE A 74 -16.86 -0.26 4.93
C PHE A 74 -15.93 0.12 3.76
N TYR A 75 -14.89 0.90 4.06
CA TYR A 75 -13.91 1.37 3.08
C TYR A 75 -12.53 0.70 3.22
N GLY A 76 -12.43 -0.34 4.03
CA GLY A 76 -11.19 -1.09 4.26
C GLY A 76 -10.81 -2.07 3.15
N GLY A 77 -11.60 -2.17 2.08
CA GLY A 77 -11.28 -3.00 0.93
C GLY A 77 -9.99 -2.56 0.23
N ILE A 78 -9.24 -3.53 -0.30
CA ILE A 78 -8.09 -3.24 -1.19
C ILE A 78 -8.55 -2.88 -2.62
N MET A 79 -9.82 -3.15 -2.91
CA MET A 79 -10.53 -2.66 -4.08
C MET A 79 -11.79 -1.92 -3.61
N ASP A 80 -12.28 -1.00 -4.42
CA ASP A 80 -13.56 -0.33 -4.15
C ASP A 80 -14.77 -1.24 -4.43
N ALA A 81 -15.97 -0.71 -4.22
CA ALA A 81 -17.22 -1.43 -4.47
C ALA A 81 -17.42 -1.80 -5.95
N PHE A 82 -16.74 -1.12 -6.86
CA PHE A 82 -16.77 -1.38 -8.31
C PHE A 82 -15.61 -2.27 -8.78
N ARG A 83 -14.83 -2.82 -7.86
CA ARG A 83 -13.66 -3.67 -8.14
C ARG A 83 -12.47 -2.92 -8.72
N GLN A 84 -12.41 -1.60 -8.56
CA GLN A 84 -11.24 -0.84 -8.94
C GLN A 84 -10.17 -0.98 -7.86
N PRO A 85 -8.92 -1.34 -8.21
CA PRO A 85 -7.88 -1.53 -7.23
C PRO A 85 -7.43 -0.19 -6.63
N LYS A 86 -7.27 -0.18 -5.30
CA LYS A 86 -6.66 0.92 -4.56
C LYS A 86 -5.14 0.73 -4.46
N TYR A 87 -4.44 1.69 -3.88
CA TYR A 87 -2.99 1.61 -3.70
C TYR A 87 -2.56 0.38 -2.87
N SER A 88 -3.36 0.00 -1.87
CA SER A 88 -3.11 -1.20 -1.08
C SER A 88 -3.14 -2.49 -1.88
N TYR A 89 -3.94 -2.59 -2.94
CA TYR A 89 -3.91 -3.73 -3.85
C TYR A 89 -2.51 -3.94 -4.45
N TYR A 90 -1.92 -2.88 -4.97
CA TYR A 90 -0.58 -2.93 -5.56
C TYR A 90 0.52 -3.13 -4.52
N MET A 91 0.33 -2.63 -3.30
CA MET A 91 1.21 -2.92 -2.17
C MET A 91 1.25 -4.42 -1.88
N PHE A 92 0.09 -5.08 -1.85
CA PHE A 92 0.02 -6.55 -1.69
C PHE A 92 0.58 -7.29 -2.90
N GLN A 93 0.28 -6.84 -4.12
CA GLN A 93 0.83 -7.43 -5.34
C GLN A 93 2.37 -7.41 -5.35
N ALA A 94 2.98 -6.34 -4.85
CA ALA A 94 4.43 -6.23 -4.71
C ALA A 94 5.04 -7.27 -3.75
N GLN A 95 4.24 -7.97 -2.95
CA GLN A 95 4.74 -9.06 -2.09
C GLN A 95 4.79 -10.42 -2.83
N ARG A 96 4.29 -10.48 -4.06
CA ARG A 96 4.37 -11.66 -4.91
C ARG A 96 5.77 -11.85 -5.48
N SER A 97 6.07 -13.09 -5.87
CA SER A 97 7.36 -13.41 -6.50
C SER A 97 7.59 -12.59 -7.78
N PRO A 98 8.77 -12.01 -7.99
CA PRO A 98 9.15 -11.43 -9.27
C PRO A 98 9.38 -12.48 -10.37
N GLN A 99 9.47 -13.75 -10.00
CA GLN A 99 9.54 -14.85 -10.96
C GLN A 99 8.12 -15.23 -11.41
N LYS A 100 7.89 -15.21 -12.71
CA LYS A 100 6.60 -15.60 -13.27
C LYS A 100 6.32 -17.09 -13.00
N SER A 101 5.10 -17.37 -12.56
CA SER A 101 4.59 -18.73 -12.35
C SER A 101 3.23 -18.88 -13.01
N ASP A 102 3.03 -20.00 -13.70
CA ASP A 102 1.72 -20.31 -14.28
C ASP A 102 0.74 -20.88 -13.25
N LEU A 103 1.23 -21.28 -12.08
CA LEU A 103 0.43 -21.85 -10.99
C LEU A 103 -0.07 -20.80 -10.00
N ILE A 104 0.57 -19.63 -9.92
CA ILE A 104 0.25 -18.59 -8.96
C ILE A 104 -0.05 -17.31 -9.72
N ALA A 105 -1.25 -16.79 -9.52
CA ALA A 105 -1.69 -15.56 -10.16
C ALA A 105 -0.82 -14.34 -9.77
N GLU A 106 -0.73 -13.37 -10.65
CA GLU A 106 -0.09 -12.07 -10.43
C GLU A 106 1.38 -12.13 -10.00
N THR A 107 2.10 -13.17 -10.41
CA THR A 107 3.55 -13.26 -10.28
C THR A 107 4.25 -12.64 -11.49
N GLY A 108 5.51 -12.29 -11.32
CA GLY A 108 6.32 -11.61 -12.31
C GLY A 108 6.78 -10.23 -11.82
N PRO A 109 7.73 -9.60 -12.52
CA PRO A 109 8.22 -8.28 -12.15
C PRO A 109 7.10 -7.24 -12.21
N MET A 110 6.99 -6.42 -11.17
CA MET A 110 6.02 -5.34 -11.13
C MET A 110 6.59 -4.07 -10.50
N VAL A 111 6.10 -2.94 -10.95
CA VAL A 111 6.31 -1.63 -10.33
C VAL A 111 5.02 -0.82 -10.47
N TYR A 112 4.65 -0.13 -9.42
CA TYR A 112 3.48 0.75 -9.40
C TYR A 112 3.80 2.04 -8.65
N ILE A 113 3.53 3.19 -9.26
CA ILE A 113 3.68 4.52 -8.67
C ILE A 113 2.35 4.89 -8.01
N ALA A 114 2.34 4.89 -6.67
CA ALA A 114 1.17 5.28 -5.88
C ALA A 114 1.17 6.81 -5.69
N HIS A 115 0.94 7.54 -6.79
CA HIS A 115 0.98 8.99 -6.82
C HIS A 115 0.14 9.52 -7.99
N ALA A 116 -0.72 10.49 -7.74
CA ALA A 116 -1.66 11.02 -8.74
C ALA A 116 -1.06 12.15 -9.60
N MET A 117 0.11 12.67 -9.23
CA MET A 117 0.81 13.77 -9.95
C MET A 117 -0.05 15.03 -10.14
N THR A 118 -0.83 15.38 -9.12
CA THR A 118 -1.70 16.56 -9.10
C THR A 118 -1.11 17.68 -8.24
N PRO A 119 -1.63 18.92 -8.34
CA PRO A 119 -1.20 20.03 -7.46
C PRO A 119 -1.37 19.75 -5.96
N PHE A 120 -2.25 18.79 -5.62
CA PHE A 120 -2.58 18.43 -4.22
C PHE A 120 -1.88 17.15 -3.76
N SER A 121 -1.12 16.52 -4.65
CA SER A 121 -0.37 15.32 -4.34
C SER A 121 0.79 15.59 -3.37
N PRO A 122 1.16 14.63 -2.53
CA PRO A 122 2.29 14.81 -1.62
C PRO A 122 3.60 15.00 -2.38
N LYS A 123 4.58 15.65 -1.75
CA LYS A 123 5.93 15.79 -2.33
C LYS A 123 6.69 14.46 -2.37
N ASP A 124 6.39 13.57 -1.45
CA ASP A 124 6.96 12.23 -1.40
C ASP A 124 6.27 11.33 -2.41
N VAL A 125 7.04 10.66 -3.25
CA VAL A 125 6.50 9.69 -4.23
C VAL A 125 6.62 8.28 -3.65
N THR A 126 5.47 7.63 -3.44
CA THR A 126 5.41 6.24 -2.98
C THR A 126 5.37 5.28 -4.16
N VAL A 127 6.18 4.22 -4.07
CA VAL A 127 6.26 3.18 -5.10
C VAL A 127 6.19 1.80 -4.46
N TYR A 128 5.46 0.89 -5.09
CA TYR A 128 5.42 -0.53 -4.75
C TYR A 128 6.09 -1.33 -5.84
N SER A 129 7.01 -2.20 -5.48
CA SER A 129 7.73 -3.05 -6.45
C SER A 129 8.27 -4.30 -5.78
N ASN A 130 8.26 -5.42 -6.50
CA ASN A 130 8.93 -6.65 -6.10
C ASN A 130 10.34 -6.80 -6.74
N CYS A 131 10.79 -5.82 -7.52
CA CYS A 131 12.11 -5.81 -8.12
C CYS A 131 13.19 -5.42 -7.10
N ASP A 132 14.44 -5.83 -7.38
CA ASP A 132 15.57 -5.53 -6.49
C ASP A 132 16.02 -4.08 -6.57
N GLU A 133 15.80 -3.44 -7.72
CA GLU A 133 16.15 -2.03 -7.93
C GLU A 133 14.99 -1.29 -8.60
N VAL A 134 14.77 -0.06 -8.14
CA VAL A 134 13.78 0.86 -8.72
C VAL A 134 14.45 2.21 -8.96
N ARG A 135 14.27 2.73 -10.17
CA ARG A 135 14.70 4.07 -10.53
C ARG A 135 13.48 4.92 -10.83
N LEU A 136 13.37 6.06 -10.17
CA LEU A 136 12.37 7.08 -10.45
C LEU A 136 13.06 8.24 -11.16
N THR A 137 12.56 8.62 -12.34
CA THR A 137 12.96 9.84 -13.04
C THR A 137 11.78 10.79 -13.04
N VAL A 138 11.99 11.99 -12.55
CA VAL A 138 10.94 13.01 -12.39
C VAL A 138 11.28 14.20 -13.25
N PHE A 139 10.27 14.74 -13.95
CA PHE A 139 10.34 15.93 -14.83
C PHE A 139 11.23 15.79 -16.07
N LYS A 140 11.10 16.75 -16.98
CA LYS A 140 11.90 16.80 -18.23
C LYS A 140 13.40 16.91 -17.98
N GLU A 141 13.79 17.54 -16.88
CA GLU A 141 15.19 17.73 -16.48
C GLU A 141 15.86 16.46 -15.93
N GLY A 142 15.08 15.38 -15.76
CA GLY A 142 15.62 14.06 -15.48
C GLY A 142 16.20 13.88 -14.09
N LYS A 143 15.70 14.59 -13.05
CA LYS A 143 16.09 14.31 -11.68
C LYS A 143 15.83 12.86 -11.36
N GLN A 144 16.86 12.14 -10.96
CA GLN A 144 16.80 10.70 -10.74
C GLN A 144 16.93 10.36 -9.26
N TYR A 145 16.10 9.41 -8.84
CA TYR A 145 16.13 8.78 -7.53
C TYR A 145 16.34 7.29 -7.73
N HIS A 146 17.10 6.68 -6.84
CA HIS A 146 17.43 5.26 -6.93
C HIS A 146 17.14 4.58 -5.60
N PHE A 147 16.48 3.44 -5.67
CA PHE A 147 16.25 2.53 -4.54
C PHE A 147 16.83 1.17 -4.88
N LYS A 148 17.56 0.60 -3.93
CA LYS A 148 18.04 -0.78 -3.98
C LYS A 148 17.52 -1.52 -2.77
N LYS A 149 16.86 -2.65 -3.02
CA LYS A 149 16.28 -3.48 -1.96
C LYS A 149 17.41 -4.16 -1.17
N GLU A 150 17.36 -4.01 0.14
CA GLU A 150 18.22 -4.76 1.04
C GLU A 150 17.67 -6.16 1.26
N LYS A 151 18.55 -7.14 1.40
CA LYS A 151 18.14 -8.51 1.73
C LYS A 151 17.57 -8.52 3.15
N ARG A 152 16.34 -9.02 3.27
CA ARG A 152 15.63 -9.15 4.54
C ARG A 152 15.33 -10.62 4.82
N GLU A 153 15.55 -11.06 6.05
CA GLU A 153 15.23 -12.42 6.49
C GLU A 153 13.79 -12.52 7.03
N LYS A 154 13.24 -11.41 7.49
CA LYS A 154 11.93 -11.31 8.12
C LYS A 154 11.22 -10.03 7.69
N GLY A 155 9.90 -10.02 7.85
CA GLY A 155 9.06 -8.90 7.49
C GLY A 155 8.60 -8.94 6.02
N MET A 156 8.18 -7.82 5.50
CA MET A 156 7.69 -7.73 4.12
C MET A 156 8.79 -8.08 3.11
N PRO A 157 8.54 -9.01 2.18
CA PRO A 157 9.50 -9.33 1.12
C PRO A 157 9.91 -8.12 0.27
N SER A 158 8.97 -7.21 0.05
CA SER A 158 9.16 -5.97 -0.71
C SER A 158 8.68 -4.79 0.13
N PRO A 159 9.59 -3.97 0.68
CA PRO A 159 9.22 -2.82 1.51
C PRO A 159 8.51 -1.75 0.69
N VAL A 160 7.74 -0.89 1.35
CA VAL A 160 7.22 0.33 0.75
C VAL A 160 8.39 1.25 0.43
N ILE A 161 8.47 1.68 -0.83
CA ILE A 161 9.53 2.58 -1.30
C ILE A 161 8.98 4.01 -1.26
N THR A 162 9.72 4.91 -0.64
CA THR A 162 9.35 6.33 -0.60
C THR A 162 10.52 7.18 -1.07
N PHE A 163 10.34 7.87 -2.18
CA PHE A 163 11.28 8.86 -2.68
C PHE A 163 10.91 10.22 -2.10
N LYS A 164 11.72 10.69 -1.17
CA LYS A 164 11.48 11.93 -0.42
C LYS A 164 11.64 13.16 -1.29
N ASP A 165 10.71 14.12 -1.15
CA ASP A 165 10.71 15.40 -1.88
C ASP A 165 10.95 15.24 -3.40
N ALA A 166 10.46 14.14 -3.97
CA ALA A 166 10.68 13.81 -5.37
C ALA A 166 9.73 14.53 -6.32
N TYR A 167 8.60 15.01 -5.82
CA TYR A 167 7.59 15.70 -6.61
C TYR A 167 7.42 17.15 -6.21
N ASP A 168 7.40 18.04 -7.19
CA ASP A 168 7.01 19.44 -7.03
C ASP A 168 6.23 19.89 -8.27
N PHE A 169 4.93 20.05 -8.13
CA PHE A 169 4.05 20.46 -9.22
C PHE A 169 4.48 21.78 -9.90
N MET A 170 5.10 22.70 -9.15
CA MET A 170 5.52 23.99 -9.70
C MET A 170 6.76 23.88 -10.59
N GLN A 171 7.55 22.82 -10.46
CA GLN A 171 8.70 22.56 -11.33
C GLN A 171 8.33 21.89 -12.65
N ASP A 172 7.10 21.38 -12.76
CA ASP A 172 6.60 20.69 -13.95
C ASP A 172 5.95 21.65 -14.97
N LYS A 173 6.01 22.95 -14.74
CA LYS A 173 5.57 24.00 -15.65
C LYS A 173 6.76 24.60 -16.38
#